data_34c2198344f85636b1a9c51093619c2d
#
_entry.id   34c2198344f85636b1a9c51093619c2d
#
_cell.length_a   1.000
_cell.length_b   1.000
_cell.length_c   1.000
_cell.angle_alpha   90.00
_cell.angle_beta   90.00
_cell.angle_gamma   90.00
#
_symmetry.space_group_name_H-M   'P 1'
#
loop_
_entity.id
_entity.type
_entity.pdbx_description
1 polymer ?
#
loop_
_entity_poly.entity_id
_entity_poly.type
_entity_poly.pdbx_seq_one_letter_code
_entity_poly.pdbx_strand_id
1 'polypeptide(L)'
;MADLPIKPGDDKLAMFFAKKKAIAEGKDPEQAAKEAYAKFHGKPLEEAKAEVKTEVKAVANASAEAAPVVEEPPKPPKTPEAKEFFDAANFKVEELGKDFSGALMYEVSVEDIIQICKDLKAQRKFNLLNYMTAVELKKGYQNILRLESSKHDEAVVLKVTLAKDKPVMPTLTEVFASANWQEREAYDMLGIVFEGHPKLARLLNPDNWDGFPLRKDYIGPLDGLNQPIKYGVK
;
A
#
# COMPACT_ATOMS: atom_id res chain seq x y z
N MET A 1 14.98 18.84 -39.41
CA MET A 1 14.77 18.41 -38.03
C MET A 1 15.84 17.36 -37.77
N ALA A 2 16.81 17.69 -36.93
CA ALA A 2 17.98 16.88 -36.70
C ALA A 2 17.62 15.56 -35.99
N ASP A 3 18.16 14.44 -36.51
CA ASP A 3 18.11 13.12 -35.90
C ASP A 3 18.83 13.14 -34.54
N LEU A 4 18.06 13.18 -33.47
CA LEU A 4 18.60 12.96 -32.11
C LEU A 4 18.88 11.45 -31.96
N PRO A 5 20.02 11.05 -31.38
CA PRO A 5 20.33 9.65 -31.17
C PRO A 5 19.37 9.04 -30.15
N ILE A 6 18.65 8.02 -30.59
CA ILE A 6 17.59 7.35 -29.83
C ILE A 6 18.23 6.40 -28.82
N LYS A 7 17.85 6.54 -27.53
CA LYS A 7 18.35 5.72 -26.42
C LYS A 7 17.54 4.40 -26.28
N PRO A 8 18.14 3.32 -25.75
CA PRO A 8 17.38 2.09 -25.42
C PRO A 8 16.26 2.41 -24.42
N GLY A 9 15.01 2.15 -24.82
CA GLY A 9 13.77 2.46 -24.06
C GLY A 9 12.81 3.41 -24.79
N ASP A 10 13.22 4.06 -25.87
CA ASP A 10 12.39 4.98 -26.65
C ASP A 10 11.41 4.28 -27.62
N ASP A 11 11.52 2.95 -27.76
CA ASP A 11 10.65 2.12 -28.56
C ASP A 11 9.16 2.19 -28.14
N LYS A 12 8.92 2.14 -26.83
CA LYS A 12 7.56 2.28 -26.28
C LYS A 12 6.97 3.65 -26.55
N LEU A 13 7.82 4.67 -26.47
CA LEU A 13 7.42 6.05 -26.74
C LEU A 13 7.11 6.25 -28.24
N ALA A 14 7.93 5.69 -29.13
CA ALA A 14 7.69 5.70 -30.57
C ALA A 14 6.38 4.99 -30.94
N MET A 15 6.12 3.84 -30.36
CA MET A 15 4.85 3.11 -30.54
C MET A 15 3.64 3.91 -30.04
N PHE A 16 3.78 4.59 -28.90
CA PHE A 16 2.72 5.44 -28.33
C PHE A 16 2.38 6.62 -29.25
N PHE A 17 3.39 7.31 -29.78
CA PHE A 17 3.17 8.42 -30.71
C PHE A 17 2.61 7.95 -32.04
N ALA A 18 3.03 6.79 -32.55
CA ALA A 18 2.47 6.20 -33.76
C ALA A 18 0.98 5.85 -33.60
N LYS A 19 0.59 5.27 -32.47
CA LYS A 19 -0.83 5.02 -32.13
C LYS A 19 -1.64 6.32 -32.10
N LYS A 20 -1.13 7.35 -31.42
CA LYS A 20 -1.83 8.62 -31.29
C LYS A 20 -2.01 9.33 -32.64
N LYS A 21 -1.00 9.26 -33.50
CA LYS A 21 -1.05 9.82 -34.85
C LYS A 21 -2.04 9.04 -35.74
N ALA A 22 -2.05 7.72 -35.68
CA ALA A 22 -2.98 6.86 -36.45
C ALA A 22 -4.44 7.14 -36.06
N ILE A 23 -4.74 7.33 -34.77
CA ILE A 23 -6.08 7.70 -34.30
C ILE A 23 -6.50 9.06 -34.89
N ALA A 24 -5.61 10.04 -34.93
CA ALA A 24 -5.91 11.35 -35.52
C ALA A 24 -6.12 11.31 -37.04
N GLU A 25 -5.50 10.33 -37.73
CA GLU A 25 -5.63 10.13 -39.19
C GLU A 25 -6.72 9.09 -39.57
N GLY A 26 -7.47 8.53 -38.63
CA GLY A 26 -8.50 7.53 -38.86
C GLY A 26 -7.98 6.17 -39.33
N LYS A 27 -6.69 5.87 -39.04
CA LYS A 27 -6.02 4.60 -39.34
C LYS A 27 -6.01 3.67 -38.14
N ASP A 28 -5.79 2.36 -38.39
CA ASP A 28 -5.66 1.37 -37.31
C ASP A 28 -4.45 1.67 -36.39
N PRO A 29 -4.68 1.97 -35.13
CA PRO A 29 -3.61 2.32 -34.18
C PRO A 29 -2.69 1.14 -33.83
N GLU A 30 -3.19 -0.10 -33.92
CA GLU A 30 -2.37 -1.28 -33.64
C GLU A 30 -1.38 -1.58 -34.77
N GLN A 31 -1.83 -1.41 -36.01
CA GLN A 31 -0.99 -1.60 -37.18
C GLN A 31 0.13 -0.53 -37.23
N ALA A 32 -0.21 0.71 -36.96
CA ALA A 32 0.78 1.80 -36.85
C ALA A 32 1.84 1.59 -35.76
N ALA A 33 1.44 0.99 -34.64
CA ALA A 33 2.38 0.65 -33.59
C ALA A 33 3.32 -0.51 -33.98
N LYS A 34 2.82 -1.53 -34.68
CA LYS A 34 3.63 -2.65 -35.19
C LYS A 34 4.65 -2.18 -36.22
N GLU A 35 4.24 -1.29 -37.15
CA GLU A 35 5.13 -0.69 -38.13
C GLU A 35 6.22 0.21 -37.50
N ALA A 36 5.84 0.99 -36.48
CA ALA A 36 6.80 1.82 -35.74
C ALA A 36 7.83 0.96 -35.01
N TYR A 37 7.41 -0.17 -34.41
CA TYR A 37 8.32 -1.11 -33.76
C TYR A 37 9.25 -1.79 -34.76
N ALA A 38 8.73 -2.28 -35.89
CA ALA A 38 9.53 -2.92 -36.92
C ALA A 38 10.58 -1.97 -37.53
N LYS A 39 10.21 -0.69 -37.71
CA LYS A 39 11.12 0.34 -38.20
C LYS A 39 12.26 0.64 -37.21
N PHE A 40 11.97 0.49 -35.92
CA PHE A 40 12.92 0.77 -34.87
C PHE A 40 13.90 -0.37 -34.62
N HIS A 41 13.42 -1.62 -34.66
CA HIS A 41 14.22 -2.80 -34.32
C HIS A 41 14.65 -3.63 -35.55
N GLY A 42 14.17 -3.27 -36.75
CA GLY A 42 14.46 -4.03 -37.97
C GLY A 42 13.81 -5.42 -38.04
N LYS A 43 12.96 -5.76 -37.06
CA LYS A 43 12.22 -7.04 -36.96
C LYS A 43 10.76 -6.81 -36.60
N PRO A 44 9.81 -7.64 -37.11
CA PRO A 44 8.42 -7.54 -36.72
C PRO A 44 8.20 -7.86 -35.25
N LEU A 45 7.24 -7.18 -34.63
CA LEU A 45 6.91 -7.31 -33.20
C LEU A 45 6.58 -8.75 -32.77
N GLU A 46 6.03 -9.54 -33.68
CA GLU A 46 5.63 -10.93 -33.43
C GLU A 46 6.83 -11.87 -33.32
N GLU A 47 7.88 -11.66 -34.10
CA GLU A 47 9.12 -12.42 -34.04
C GLU A 47 9.90 -12.10 -32.75
N ALA A 48 9.98 -10.84 -32.36
CA ALA A 48 10.63 -10.44 -31.11
C ALA A 48 9.94 -11.02 -29.86
N LYS A 49 8.60 -11.13 -29.87
CA LYS A 49 7.88 -11.79 -28.77
C LYS A 49 8.10 -13.30 -28.71
N ALA A 50 8.35 -13.94 -29.87
CA ALA A 50 8.67 -15.36 -29.93
C ALA A 50 10.08 -15.64 -29.41
N GLU A 51 11.07 -14.82 -29.79
CA GLU A 51 12.45 -14.93 -29.29
C GLU A 51 12.52 -14.75 -27.78
N VAL A 52 11.86 -13.72 -27.21
CA VAL A 52 11.82 -13.48 -25.76
C VAL A 52 11.14 -14.63 -25.00
N LYS A 53 10.09 -15.24 -25.54
CA LYS A 53 9.46 -16.42 -24.94
C LYS A 53 10.36 -17.65 -24.93
N THR A 54 11.21 -17.78 -25.94
CA THR A 54 12.15 -18.90 -26.07
C THR A 54 13.35 -18.69 -25.14
N GLU A 55 13.87 -17.48 -25.04
CA GLU A 55 14.93 -17.14 -24.10
C GLU A 55 14.48 -17.24 -22.63
N VAL A 56 13.27 -16.77 -22.29
CA VAL A 56 12.72 -16.90 -20.95
C VAL A 56 12.52 -18.37 -20.56
N LYS A 57 12.11 -19.25 -21.51
CA LYS A 57 12.04 -20.69 -21.27
C LYS A 57 13.41 -21.34 -21.12
N ALA A 58 14.40 -20.91 -21.89
CA ALA A 58 15.77 -21.43 -21.78
C ALA A 58 16.43 -21.02 -20.46
N VAL A 59 16.24 -19.77 -20.03
CA VAL A 59 16.73 -19.29 -18.72
C VAL A 59 16.00 -19.96 -17.56
N ALA A 60 14.69 -20.19 -17.68
CA ALA A 60 13.94 -20.91 -16.67
C ALA A 60 14.38 -22.38 -16.51
N ASN A 61 14.75 -23.07 -17.60
CA ASN A 61 15.25 -24.42 -17.53
C ASN A 61 16.71 -24.51 -17.06
N ALA A 62 17.55 -23.52 -17.36
CA ALA A 62 18.92 -23.48 -16.87
C ALA A 62 19.04 -23.12 -15.37
N SER A 63 18.07 -22.37 -14.84
CA SER A 63 18.01 -22.04 -13.41
C SER A 63 17.39 -23.15 -12.55
N ALA A 64 16.73 -24.13 -13.16
CA ALA A 64 16.12 -25.25 -12.43
C ALA A 64 17.14 -26.34 -11.98
N GLU A 65 18.35 -26.36 -12.57
CA GLU A 65 19.37 -27.37 -12.24
C GLU A 65 20.43 -26.92 -11.22
N ALA A 66 20.47 -25.65 -10.83
CA ALA A 66 21.54 -25.10 -9.98
C ALA A 66 21.09 -24.26 -8.77
N ALA A 67 19.79 -24.17 -8.47
CA ALA A 67 19.34 -23.51 -7.25
C ALA A 67 19.16 -24.53 -6.13
N PRO A 68 19.72 -24.31 -4.92
CA PRO A 68 19.29 -25.05 -3.76
C PRO A 68 17.79 -24.83 -3.63
N VAL A 69 17.03 -25.91 -3.41
CA VAL A 69 15.61 -25.84 -3.11
C VAL A 69 15.47 -24.90 -1.92
N VAL A 70 15.11 -23.64 -2.21
CA VAL A 70 14.60 -22.75 -1.18
C VAL A 70 13.24 -23.35 -0.86
N GLU A 71 13.17 -24.10 0.22
CA GLU A 71 11.89 -24.52 0.79
C GLU A 71 11.05 -23.24 0.89
N GLU A 72 9.90 -23.24 0.22
CA GLU A 72 8.90 -22.19 0.43
C GLU A 72 8.73 -22.06 1.94
N PRO A 73 8.76 -20.82 2.50
CA PRO A 73 8.52 -20.65 3.92
C PRO A 73 7.24 -21.41 4.28
N PRO A 74 7.24 -22.20 5.36
CA PRO A 74 6.10 -23.02 5.73
C PRO A 74 4.85 -22.16 5.71
N LYS A 75 3.82 -22.62 4.99
CA LYS A 75 2.52 -21.92 4.96
C LYS A 75 2.13 -21.63 6.39
N PRO A 76 1.74 -20.38 6.71
CA PRO A 76 1.41 -20.00 8.07
C PRO A 76 0.42 -21.01 8.64
N PRO A 77 0.61 -21.49 9.87
CA PRO A 77 -0.27 -22.49 10.48
C PRO A 77 -1.70 -21.98 10.39
N LYS A 78 -2.62 -22.86 10.05
CA LYS A 78 -4.05 -22.57 9.99
C LYS A 78 -4.46 -22.03 11.35
N THR A 79 -4.75 -20.75 11.42
CA THR A 79 -5.07 -19.95 12.57
C THR A 79 -6.16 -20.52 13.50
N PRO A 80 -5.85 -21.28 14.54
CA PRO A 80 -6.81 -21.50 15.62
C PRO A 80 -6.64 -20.50 16.76
N GLU A 81 -5.40 -20.03 17.00
CA GLU A 81 -5.08 -19.35 18.27
C GLU A 81 -5.59 -17.92 18.40
N ALA A 82 -5.49 -17.12 17.33
CA ALA A 82 -6.03 -15.74 17.36
C ALA A 82 -7.56 -15.75 17.46
N LYS A 83 -8.23 -16.69 16.78
CA LYS A 83 -9.69 -16.81 16.85
C LYS A 83 -10.15 -17.25 18.25
N GLU A 84 -9.51 -18.28 18.82
CA GLU A 84 -9.78 -18.72 20.20
C GLU A 84 -9.59 -17.59 21.22
N PHE A 85 -8.58 -16.73 21.00
CA PHE A 85 -8.37 -15.58 21.86
C PHE A 85 -9.56 -14.61 21.83
N PHE A 86 -10.04 -14.25 20.63
CA PHE A 86 -11.16 -13.33 20.50
C PHE A 86 -12.51 -13.96 20.92
N ASP A 87 -12.70 -15.24 20.69
CA ASP A 87 -13.91 -15.97 21.13
C ASP A 87 -13.96 -16.12 22.66
N ALA A 88 -12.81 -16.27 23.31
CA ALA A 88 -12.70 -16.37 24.77
C ALA A 88 -12.72 -15.03 25.51
N ALA A 89 -12.37 -13.94 24.81
CA ALA A 89 -12.29 -12.62 25.39
C ALA A 89 -13.67 -11.93 25.33
N ASN A 90 -14.06 -11.30 26.42
CA ASN A 90 -15.33 -10.52 26.52
C ASN A 90 -15.26 -9.16 25.81
N PHE A 91 -14.49 -9.05 24.73
CA PHE A 91 -14.40 -7.83 23.93
C PHE A 91 -15.52 -7.74 22.89
N LYS A 92 -15.99 -6.54 22.61
CA LYS A 92 -16.91 -6.29 21.51
C LYS A 92 -16.10 -6.26 20.20
N VAL A 93 -15.96 -7.43 19.59
CA VAL A 93 -15.24 -7.58 18.32
C VAL A 93 -16.17 -8.19 17.28
N GLU A 94 -16.07 -7.71 16.05
CA GLU A 94 -16.76 -8.25 14.89
C GLU A 94 -15.74 -8.86 13.94
N GLU A 95 -15.89 -10.15 13.61
CA GLU A 95 -15.03 -10.83 12.63
C GLU A 95 -15.43 -10.38 11.22
N LEU A 96 -14.49 -9.76 10.51
CA LEU A 96 -14.67 -9.27 9.14
C LEU A 96 -14.19 -10.26 8.07
N GLY A 97 -13.71 -11.44 8.47
CA GLY A 97 -13.14 -12.45 7.58
C GLY A 97 -11.62 -12.39 7.50
N LYS A 98 -11.05 -12.70 6.34
CA LYS A 98 -9.59 -12.75 6.13
C LYS A 98 -9.15 -11.70 5.12
N ASP A 99 -7.93 -11.18 5.32
CA ASP A 99 -7.27 -10.34 4.32
C ASP A 99 -6.69 -11.20 3.16
N PHE A 100 -6.06 -10.54 2.18
CA PHE A 100 -5.43 -11.21 1.03
C PHE A 100 -4.25 -12.13 1.43
N SER A 101 -3.66 -11.92 2.61
CA SER A 101 -2.59 -12.76 3.15
C SER A 101 -3.10 -13.95 3.98
N GLY A 102 -4.41 -14.04 4.20
CA GLY A 102 -5.05 -15.05 5.04
C GLY A 102 -5.13 -14.70 6.52
N ALA A 103 -4.66 -13.51 6.95
CA ALA A 103 -4.77 -13.03 8.31
C ALA A 103 -6.23 -12.70 8.67
N LEU A 104 -6.66 -13.06 9.87
CA LEU A 104 -7.99 -12.74 10.37
C LEU A 104 -8.13 -11.23 10.60
N MET A 105 -9.28 -10.69 10.22
CA MET A 105 -9.61 -9.27 10.41
C MET A 105 -10.73 -9.12 11.41
N TYR A 106 -10.55 -8.21 12.36
CA TYR A 106 -11.55 -7.89 13.38
C TYR A 106 -11.81 -6.38 13.42
N GLU A 107 -13.07 -6.00 13.53
CA GLU A 107 -13.43 -4.64 13.93
C GLU A 107 -13.51 -4.56 15.46
N VAL A 108 -12.85 -3.54 16.02
CA VAL A 108 -12.63 -3.39 17.45
C VAL A 108 -13.06 -2.00 17.88
N SER A 109 -13.60 -1.88 19.09
CA SER A 109 -13.94 -0.58 19.66
C SER A 109 -12.69 0.24 20.01
N VAL A 110 -12.82 1.56 19.98
CA VAL A 110 -11.74 2.51 20.37
C VAL A 110 -11.31 2.28 21.82
N GLU A 111 -12.26 1.91 22.67
CA GLU A 111 -12.06 1.75 24.13
C GLU A 111 -11.22 0.51 24.45
N ASP A 112 -11.41 -0.59 23.68
CA ASP A 112 -10.82 -1.88 23.96
C ASP A 112 -9.47 -2.08 23.27
N ILE A 113 -9.10 -1.25 22.29
CA ILE A 113 -7.93 -1.47 21.44
C ILE A 113 -6.61 -1.61 22.22
N ILE A 114 -6.39 -0.80 23.26
CA ILE A 114 -5.17 -0.89 24.09
C ILE A 114 -5.12 -2.22 24.82
N GLN A 115 -6.23 -2.62 25.43
CA GLN A 115 -6.28 -3.85 26.22
C GLN A 115 -6.09 -5.06 25.32
N ILE A 116 -6.76 -5.10 24.18
CA ILE A 116 -6.60 -6.15 23.16
C ILE A 116 -5.14 -6.25 22.71
N CYS A 117 -4.49 -5.14 22.39
CA CYS A 117 -3.09 -5.13 21.99
C CYS A 117 -2.15 -5.62 23.11
N LYS A 118 -2.39 -5.25 24.35
CA LYS A 118 -1.62 -5.73 25.51
C LYS A 118 -1.79 -7.23 25.71
N ASP A 119 -3.01 -7.72 25.62
CA ASP A 119 -3.31 -9.15 25.84
C ASP A 119 -2.79 -10.02 24.69
N LEU A 120 -2.94 -9.59 23.43
CA LEU A 120 -2.34 -10.26 22.28
C LEU A 120 -0.81 -10.35 22.42
N LYS A 121 -0.17 -9.26 22.85
CA LYS A 121 1.28 -9.24 23.08
C LYS A 121 1.70 -10.17 24.20
N ALA A 122 1.00 -10.16 25.33
CA ALA A 122 1.33 -10.95 26.51
C ALA A 122 1.05 -12.43 26.33
N GLN A 123 -0.16 -12.77 25.88
CA GLN A 123 -0.68 -14.15 25.85
C GLN A 123 -0.30 -14.89 24.58
N ARG A 124 -0.38 -14.20 23.42
CA ARG A 124 -0.18 -14.80 22.08
C ARG A 124 1.10 -14.37 21.38
N LYS A 125 1.94 -13.58 22.06
CA LYS A 125 3.25 -13.14 21.55
C LYS A 125 3.18 -12.36 20.22
N PHE A 126 2.09 -11.58 20.00
CA PHE A 126 2.02 -10.60 18.93
C PHE A 126 2.89 -9.41 19.31
N ASN A 127 4.18 -9.52 19.06
CA ASN A 127 5.19 -8.57 19.49
C ASN A 127 5.58 -7.55 18.44
N LEU A 128 5.09 -7.69 17.22
CA LEU A 128 5.39 -6.81 16.11
C LEU A 128 4.11 -6.11 15.62
N LEU A 129 4.10 -4.79 15.68
CA LEU A 129 3.20 -3.95 14.90
C LEU A 129 3.87 -3.72 13.55
N ASN A 130 3.43 -4.47 12.53
CA ASN A 130 4.00 -4.41 11.19
C ASN A 130 3.66 -3.09 10.51
N TYR A 131 2.37 -2.77 10.46
CA TYR A 131 1.93 -1.46 10.00
C TYR A 131 0.68 -0.99 10.76
N MET A 132 0.55 0.33 10.82
CA MET A 132 -0.67 1.03 11.16
C MET A 132 -0.91 2.11 10.13
N THR A 133 -2.08 2.11 9.54
CA THR A 133 -2.47 3.10 8.54
C THR A 133 -3.91 3.55 8.78
N ALA A 134 -4.27 4.68 8.23
CA ALA A 134 -5.63 5.19 8.36
C ALA A 134 -6.21 5.58 7.00
N VAL A 135 -7.50 5.41 6.87
CA VAL A 135 -8.26 5.77 5.66
C VAL A 135 -9.49 6.59 6.02
N GLU A 136 -9.84 7.54 5.18
CA GLU A 136 -11.09 8.28 5.30
C GLU A 136 -12.23 7.51 4.62
N LEU A 137 -13.25 7.19 5.39
CA LEU A 137 -14.51 6.61 4.93
C LEU A 137 -15.57 7.71 4.73
N LYS A 138 -16.72 7.35 4.16
CA LYS A 138 -17.86 8.29 4.02
C LYS A 138 -18.38 8.83 5.36
N LYS A 139 -18.33 8.01 6.41
CA LYS A 139 -18.91 8.33 7.73
C LYS A 139 -17.87 8.61 8.82
N GLY A 140 -16.57 8.57 8.52
CA GLY A 140 -15.51 8.76 9.52
C GLY A 140 -14.16 8.33 9.02
N TYR A 141 -13.30 7.95 9.95
CA TYR A 141 -11.98 7.40 9.63
C TYR A 141 -11.89 5.97 10.14
N GLN A 142 -11.09 5.15 9.48
CA GLN A 142 -10.78 3.81 9.95
C GLN A 142 -9.28 3.67 10.09
N ASN A 143 -8.82 3.34 11.29
CA ASN A 143 -7.44 2.98 11.54
C ASN A 143 -7.29 1.46 11.41
N ILE A 144 -6.28 1.01 10.68
CA ILE A 144 -6.03 -0.38 10.35
C ILE A 144 -4.64 -0.73 10.87
N LEU A 145 -4.59 -1.72 11.76
CA LEU A 145 -3.36 -2.19 12.39
C LEU A 145 -3.13 -3.66 12.01
N ARG A 146 -1.91 -3.99 11.63
CA ARG A 146 -1.49 -5.38 11.45
C ARG A 146 -0.48 -5.76 12.52
N LEU A 147 -0.87 -6.71 13.34
CA LEU A 147 -0.02 -7.29 14.36
C LEU A 147 0.48 -8.66 13.90
N GLU A 148 1.73 -8.97 14.20
CA GLU A 148 2.35 -10.23 13.85
C GLU A 148 3.05 -10.85 15.05
N SER A 149 2.96 -12.17 15.13
CA SER A 149 3.67 -12.99 16.10
C SER A 149 4.86 -13.66 15.45
N SER A 150 6.07 -13.19 15.75
CA SER A 150 7.30 -13.82 15.24
C SER A 150 7.51 -15.25 15.75
N LYS A 151 6.83 -15.64 16.84
CA LYS A 151 6.95 -16.98 17.44
C LYS A 151 6.04 -18.00 16.79
N HIS A 152 4.83 -17.58 16.39
CA HIS A 152 3.78 -18.47 15.90
C HIS A 152 3.53 -18.33 14.39
N ASP A 153 4.25 -17.43 13.73
CA ASP A 153 4.06 -17.08 12.31
C ASP A 153 2.60 -16.74 11.97
N GLU A 154 1.98 -16.00 12.88
CA GLU A 154 0.59 -15.58 12.79
C GLU A 154 0.47 -14.09 12.62
N ALA A 155 -0.55 -13.67 11.89
CA ALA A 155 -0.91 -12.26 11.74
C ALA A 155 -2.40 -12.03 12.02
N VAL A 156 -2.71 -10.87 12.59
CA VAL A 156 -4.08 -10.39 12.80
C VAL A 156 -4.19 -8.94 12.37
N VAL A 157 -5.30 -8.59 11.76
CA VAL A 157 -5.59 -7.21 11.35
C VAL A 157 -6.74 -6.68 12.20
N LEU A 158 -6.49 -5.59 12.90
CA LEU A 158 -7.48 -4.89 13.72
C LEU A 158 -7.90 -3.61 13.00
N LYS A 159 -9.20 -3.37 12.92
CA LYS A 159 -9.79 -2.16 12.35
C LYS A 159 -10.53 -1.41 13.44
N VAL A 160 -10.25 -0.12 13.56
CA VAL A 160 -10.89 0.76 14.53
C VAL A 160 -11.56 1.89 13.76
N THR A 161 -12.89 1.98 13.87
CA THR A 161 -13.66 3.04 13.22
C THR A 161 -13.81 4.25 14.14
N LEU A 162 -13.46 5.43 13.63
CA LEU A 162 -13.45 6.70 14.36
C LEU A 162 -14.50 7.65 13.77
N ALA A 163 -15.11 8.48 14.62
CA ALA A 163 -16.05 9.50 14.20
C ALA A 163 -15.39 10.56 13.32
N LYS A 164 -16.15 11.10 12.34
CA LYS A 164 -15.61 12.09 11.41
C LYS A 164 -15.30 13.43 12.09
N ASP A 165 -16.15 13.87 12.99
CA ASP A 165 -16.04 15.20 13.60
C ASP A 165 -14.91 15.29 14.62
N LYS A 166 -14.65 14.21 15.33
CA LYS A 166 -13.61 14.13 16.35
C LYS A 166 -12.90 12.77 16.27
N PRO A 167 -11.97 12.59 15.31
CA PRO A 167 -11.23 11.34 15.17
C PRO A 167 -10.14 11.25 16.24
N VAL A 168 -10.48 10.59 17.33
CA VAL A 168 -9.59 10.43 18.48
C VAL A 168 -9.50 8.97 18.85
N MET A 169 -8.29 8.48 19.12
CA MET A 169 -8.04 7.16 19.68
C MET A 169 -6.85 7.22 20.65
N PRO A 170 -6.75 6.29 21.59
CA PRO A 170 -5.61 6.23 22.49
C PRO A 170 -4.35 5.78 21.76
N THR A 171 -3.18 6.27 22.20
CA THR A 171 -1.88 5.86 21.63
C THR A 171 -1.55 4.41 21.95
N LEU A 172 -0.90 3.75 21.01
CA LEU A 172 -0.32 2.41 21.19
C LEU A 172 1.19 2.43 21.42
N THR A 173 1.80 3.61 21.56
CA THR A 173 3.26 3.76 21.73
C THR A 173 3.80 3.07 22.98
N GLU A 174 3.00 2.96 24.04
CA GLU A 174 3.36 2.21 25.25
C GLU A 174 3.40 0.69 25.03
N VAL A 175 2.62 0.20 24.06
CA VAL A 175 2.57 -1.22 23.73
C VAL A 175 3.58 -1.56 22.63
N PHE A 176 3.62 -0.74 21.58
CA PHE A 176 4.49 -0.90 20.42
C PHE A 176 5.25 0.38 20.12
N ALA A 177 6.56 0.35 20.29
CA ALA A 177 7.40 1.54 20.01
C ALA A 177 7.31 1.98 18.53
N SER A 178 7.08 1.05 17.60
CA SER A 178 6.90 1.33 16.15
C SER A 178 5.66 2.18 15.87
N ALA A 179 4.66 2.18 16.75
CA ALA A 179 3.46 3.00 16.60
C ALA A 179 3.76 4.50 16.55
N ASN A 180 4.82 4.96 17.22
CA ASN A 180 5.15 6.38 17.34
C ASN A 180 5.16 7.12 15.98
N TRP A 181 5.86 6.59 14.99
CA TRP A 181 5.97 7.22 13.66
C TRP A 181 4.69 7.08 12.84
N GLN A 182 4.03 5.94 12.95
CA GLN A 182 2.81 5.62 12.21
C GLN A 182 1.61 6.45 12.71
N GLU A 183 1.53 6.69 14.01
CA GLU A 183 0.54 7.58 14.62
C GLU A 183 0.76 9.04 14.19
N ARG A 184 2.00 9.49 14.16
CA ARG A 184 2.35 10.84 13.67
C ARG A 184 2.03 11.00 12.19
N GLU A 185 2.23 9.97 11.36
CA GLU A 185 1.83 9.99 9.95
C GLU A 185 0.31 10.11 9.81
N ALA A 186 -0.46 9.29 10.53
CA ALA A 186 -1.93 9.35 10.51
C ALA A 186 -2.47 10.70 11.01
N TYR A 187 -1.83 11.27 12.03
CA TYR A 187 -2.13 12.63 12.50
C TYR A 187 -1.81 13.66 11.41
N ASP A 188 -0.63 13.62 10.83
CA ASP A 188 -0.17 14.62 9.85
C ASP A 188 -1.01 14.60 8.57
N MET A 189 -1.41 13.42 8.10
CA MET A 189 -2.14 13.25 6.85
C MET A 189 -3.66 13.40 6.98
N LEU A 190 -4.25 12.93 8.08
CA LEU A 190 -5.71 12.85 8.25
C LEU A 190 -6.22 13.62 9.47
N GLY A 191 -5.35 14.02 10.39
CA GLY A 191 -5.71 14.75 11.60
C GLY A 191 -6.35 13.87 12.67
N ILE A 192 -5.98 12.58 12.72
CA ILE A 192 -6.39 11.68 13.80
C ILE A 192 -5.55 12.01 15.03
N VAL A 193 -6.21 12.27 16.15
CA VAL A 193 -5.53 12.60 17.40
C VAL A 193 -5.31 11.33 18.21
N PHE A 194 -4.06 11.09 18.62
CA PHE A 194 -3.68 9.96 19.47
C PHE A 194 -3.45 10.44 20.90
N GLU A 195 -4.41 10.19 21.77
CA GLU A 195 -4.33 10.61 23.17
C GLU A 195 -3.24 9.85 23.92
N GLY A 196 -2.41 10.58 24.65
CA GLY A 196 -1.26 10.02 25.38
C GLY A 196 -0.01 9.82 24.53
N HIS A 197 0.00 10.20 23.25
CA HIS A 197 1.20 10.13 22.42
C HIS A 197 2.30 11.08 22.98
N PRO A 198 3.54 10.60 23.17
CA PRO A 198 4.61 11.38 23.84
C PRO A 198 5.00 12.65 23.07
N LYS A 199 4.87 12.65 21.74
CA LYS A 199 5.18 13.81 20.89
C LYS A 199 4.37 13.72 19.59
N LEU A 200 3.10 14.12 19.64
CA LEU A 200 2.24 14.15 18.46
C LEU A 200 2.53 15.42 17.64
N ALA A 201 3.52 15.34 16.76
CA ALA A 201 3.93 16.42 15.87
C ALA A 201 3.89 15.92 14.41
N ARG A 202 3.76 16.84 13.45
CA ARG A 202 3.82 16.50 12.03
C ARG A 202 5.09 15.73 11.69
N LEU A 203 5.02 14.88 10.67
CA LEU A 203 6.12 14.01 10.27
C LEU A 203 6.61 14.32 8.84
N LEU A 204 5.69 14.44 7.92
CA LEU A 204 5.97 14.59 6.49
C LEU A 204 5.79 16.03 6.02
N ASN A 205 4.77 16.73 6.54
CA ASN A 205 4.54 18.13 6.23
C ASN A 205 5.34 19.05 7.16
N PRO A 206 5.65 20.26 6.73
CA PRO A 206 6.20 21.30 7.61
C PRO A 206 5.26 21.61 8.77
N ASP A 207 5.80 22.09 9.90
CA ASP A 207 5.02 22.40 11.11
C ASP A 207 3.93 23.45 10.85
N ASN A 208 4.18 24.38 9.91
CA ASN A 208 3.26 25.43 9.52
C ASN A 208 2.29 25.03 8.40
N TRP A 209 2.22 23.74 8.04
CA TRP A 209 1.29 23.29 7.01
C TRP A 209 -0.16 23.41 7.48
N ASP A 210 -1.01 24.01 6.64
CA ASP A 210 -2.43 24.17 6.93
C ASP A 210 -3.25 22.97 6.40
N GLY A 211 -4.06 22.37 7.28
CA GLY A 211 -4.93 21.24 6.97
C GLY A 211 -4.26 19.86 6.95
N PHE A 212 -4.96 18.90 6.36
CA PHE A 212 -4.59 17.48 6.33
C PHE A 212 -4.73 16.93 4.91
N PRO A 213 -3.61 16.67 4.21
CA PRO A 213 -3.59 16.45 2.76
C PRO A 213 -4.33 15.23 2.25
N LEU A 214 -4.53 14.19 3.08
CA LEU A 214 -5.23 12.97 2.66
C LEU A 214 -6.73 12.99 2.95
N ARG A 215 -7.26 14.07 3.53
CA ARG A 215 -8.71 14.24 3.65
C ARG A 215 -9.32 14.52 2.28
N LYS A 216 -10.48 13.94 2.00
CA LYS A 216 -11.18 14.10 0.72
C LYS A 216 -11.71 15.51 0.47
N ASP A 217 -11.93 16.26 1.54
CA ASP A 217 -12.37 17.65 1.54
C ASP A 217 -11.20 18.66 1.58
N TYR A 218 -9.95 18.14 1.59
CA TYR A 218 -8.76 19.00 1.61
C TYR A 218 -8.59 19.72 0.29
N ILE A 219 -8.56 21.03 0.38
CA ILE A 219 -8.16 21.92 -0.71
C ILE A 219 -6.74 22.37 -0.38
N GLY A 220 -5.77 22.02 -1.21
CA GLY A 220 -4.35 22.36 -1.02
C GLY A 220 -4.13 23.87 -0.84
N PRO A 221 -2.90 24.27 -0.48
CA PRO A 221 -2.59 25.69 -0.32
C PRO A 221 -3.01 26.45 -1.56
N LEU A 222 -3.69 27.57 -1.34
CA LEU A 222 -4.20 28.43 -2.40
C LEU A 222 -3.13 29.46 -2.76
N ASP A 223 -3.00 29.77 -4.04
CA ASP A 223 -2.23 30.91 -4.50
C ASP A 223 -2.92 32.25 -4.10
N GLY A 224 -2.26 33.37 -4.34
CA GLY A 224 -2.83 34.71 -4.06
C GLY A 224 -4.11 35.01 -4.82
N LEU A 225 -4.57 34.14 -5.72
CA LEU A 225 -5.81 34.26 -6.51
C LEU A 225 -6.88 33.26 -6.01
N ASN A 226 -6.71 32.67 -4.84
CA ASN A 226 -7.58 31.63 -4.28
C ASN A 226 -7.76 30.39 -5.19
N GLN A 227 -6.74 30.04 -5.98
CA GLN A 227 -6.72 28.81 -6.78
C GLN A 227 -5.71 27.82 -6.19
N PRO A 228 -5.98 26.50 -6.27
CA PRO A 228 -5.03 25.49 -5.81
C PRO A 228 -3.68 25.66 -6.51
N ILE A 229 -2.60 25.71 -5.72
CA ILE A 229 -1.24 25.79 -6.26
C ILE A 229 -0.97 24.50 -7.04
N LYS A 230 -0.80 24.63 -8.35
CA LYS A 230 -0.37 23.53 -9.21
C LYS A 230 1.13 23.35 -9.05
N TYR A 231 1.55 22.40 -8.23
CA TYR A 231 2.95 21.97 -8.22
C TYR A 231 3.24 21.32 -9.57
N GLY A 232 3.99 22.03 -10.41
CA GLY A 232 4.42 21.50 -11.70
C GLY A 232 5.31 20.28 -11.47
N VAL A 233 4.83 19.11 -11.83
CA VAL A 233 5.70 17.96 -12.08
C VAL A 233 6.53 18.35 -13.31
N LYS A 234 7.81 18.67 -13.11
CA LYS A 234 8.79 18.87 -14.19
C LYS A 234 9.15 17.53 -14.81
#